data_074091eca16d4305cba002290c3e703a
#
_entry.id   074091eca16d4305cba002290c3e703a
#
_cell.length_a   1.000
_cell.length_b   1.000
_cell.length_c   1.000
_cell.angle_alpha   90.00
_cell.angle_beta   90.00
_cell.angle_gamma   90.00
#
_symmetry.space_group_name_H-M   'P 1'
#
loop_
_entity.id
_entity.type
_entity.pdbx_description
1 polymer ?
#
loop_
_entity_poly.entity_id
_entity_poly.type
_entity_poly.pdbx_seq_one_letter_code
_entity_poly.pdbx_strand_id
1 'polypeptide(L)'
;MKFLITLIIFFNGEISPKVYTYQFIDFTEYKTCEVFINTEIDFLKQSIEGQFPVNTVRSSAVTCMTPKEVAELKEYTMSGIWEQKLI
;
A
#
# COMPACT_ATOMS: atom_id res chain seq x y z
N MET A 1 4.09 15.62 -11.35
CA MET A 1 4.41 14.38 -10.58
C MET A 1 3.22 14.07 -9.70
N LYS A 2 2.90 12.80 -9.53
CA LYS A 2 1.80 12.47 -8.64
C LYS A 2 2.24 11.46 -7.59
N PHE A 3 1.53 11.47 -6.49
CA PHE A 3 1.79 10.58 -5.37
C PHE A 3 0.58 9.70 -5.12
N LEU A 4 0.83 8.43 -4.91
CA LEU A 4 -0.22 7.45 -4.69
C LEU A 4 -0.17 6.93 -3.28
N ILE A 5 -1.33 6.65 -2.72
CA ILE A 5 -1.41 6.00 -1.42
C ILE A 5 -1.08 4.53 -1.64
N THR A 6 -0.03 4.07 -1.00
CA THR A 6 0.47 2.71 -1.19
C THR A 6 0.42 1.97 0.13
N LEU A 7 -0.14 0.78 0.11
CA LEU A 7 -0.21 -0.07 1.29
C LEU A 7 0.70 -1.26 1.08
N ILE A 8 1.55 -1.50 2.06
CA ILE A 8 2.48 -2.62 2.04
C ILE A 8 2.04 -3.57 3.13
N ILE A 9 1.68 -4.78 2.76
CA ILE A 9 1.10 -5.72 3.69
C ILE A 9 2.00 -6.94 3.84
N PHE A 10 2.34 -7.24 5.08
CA PHE A 10 3.15 -8.41 5.39
C PHE A 10 2.23 -9.51 5.93
N PHE A 11 2.28 -10.66 5.30
CA PHE A 11 1.43 -11.78 5.66
C PHE A 11 2.21 -12.80 6.47
N ASN A 12 1.51 -13.46 7.38
CA ASN A 12 2.11 -14.53 8.16
C ASN A 12 2.53 -15.67 7.24
N GLY A 13 3.76 -16.11 7.41
CA GLY A 13 4.26 -17.23 6.62
C GLY A 13 4.80 -16.86 5.26
N GLU A 14 4.76 -15.59 4.88
CA GLU A 14 5.28 -15.16 3.60
C GLU A 14 6.52 -14.30 3.79
N ILE A 15 7.46 -14.46 2.90
CA ILE A 15 8.72 -13.74 2.98
C ILE A 15 8.59 -12.34 2.42
N SER A 16 7.91 -12.21 1.30
CA SER A 16 7.77 -10.93 0.63
C SER A 16 6.42 -10.29 0.87
N PRO A 17 6.38 -8.99 1.10
CA PRO A 17 5.10 -8.31 1.27
C PRO A 17 4.35 -8.19 -0.05
N LYS A 18 3.07 -7.91 0.05
CA LYS A 18 2.26 -7.53 -1.11
C LYS A 18 1.98 -6.04 -1.03
N VAL A 19 1.92 -5.44 -2.18
CA VAL A 19 1.79 -3.99 -2.27
C VAL A 19 0.53 -3.66 -3.06
N TYR A 20 -0.26 -2.75 -2.51
CA TYR A 20 -1.50 -2.31 -3.14
C TYR A 20 -1.50 -0.80 -3.24
N THR A 21 -2.11 -0.26 -4.28
CA THR A 21 -2.25 1.18 -4.41
C THR A 21 -3.70 1.54 -4.67
N TYR A 22 -4.09 2.73 -4.24
CA TYR A 22 -5.39 3.27 -4.59
C TYR A 22 -5.28 3.86 -5.98
N GLN A 23 -6.15 3.46 -6.89
CA GLN A 23 -6.08 3.94 -8.26
C GLN A 23 -6.80 5.26 -8.51
N PHE A 24 -7.80 5.53 -7.70
CA PHE A 24 -8.62 6.72 -7.95
C PHE A 24 -8.28 7.91 -7.09
N ILE A 25 -7.30 7.77 -6.22
CA ILE A 25 -6.89 8.86 -5.35
C ILE A 25 -5.42 9.12 -5.60
N ASP A 26 -5.09 10.32 -6.05
CA ASP A 26 -3.70 10.71 -6.16
C ASP A 26 -3.55 12.15 -5.74
N PHE A 27 -2.32 12.55 -5.52
CA PHE A 27 -2.01 13.89 -5.04
C PHE A 27 -0.85 14.44 -5.85
N THR A 28 -0.88 15.73 -6.09
CA THR A 28 0.20 16.38 -6.82
C THR A 28 1.35 16.79 -5.89
N GLU A 29 1.09 16.81 -4.57
CA GLU A 29 2.11 17.17 -3.61
C GLU A 29 2.24 16.10 -2.54
N TYR A 30 3.47 15.81 -2.18
CA TYR A 30 3.75 14.81 -1.16
C TYR A 30 3.10 15.17 0.18
N LYS A 31 3.19 16.43 0.54
CA LYS A 31 2.65 16.89 1.83
C LYS A 31 1.15 16.64 1.95
N THR A 32 0.42 16.89 0.89
CA THR A 32 -1.03 16.69 0.89
C THR A 32 -1.35 15.20 1.05
N CYS A 33 -0.59 14.35 0.39
CA CYS A 33 -0.75 12.91 0.52
C CYS A 33 -0.44 12.46 1.95
N GLU A 34 0.63 12.99 2.51
CA GLU A 34 1.02 12.63 3.88
C GLU A 34 -0.05 13.03 4.90
N VAL A 35 -0.59 14.21 4.76
CA VAL A 35 -1.65 14.68 5.66
C VAL A 35 -2.88 13.79 5.55
N PHE A 36 -3.23 13.42 4.33
CA PHE A 36 -4.38 12.55 4.12
C PHE A 36 -4.17 11.20 4.81
N ILE A 37 -2.99 10.62 4.65
CA ILE A 37 -2.69 9.34 5.27
C ILE A 37 -2.75 9.45 6.78
N ASN A 38 -2.15 10.48 7.36
CA ASN A 38 -2.15 10.64 8.80
C ASN A 38 -3.55 10.82 9.37
N THR A 39 -4.43 11.43 8.61
CA THR A 39 -5.80 11.65 9.03
C THR A 39 -6.64 10.38 8.93
N GLU A 40 -6.41 9.59 7.88
CA GLU A 40 -7.26 8.45 7.57
C GLU A 40 -6.58 7.09 7.77
N ILE A 41 -5.50 7.05 8.52
CA ILE A 41 -4.68 5.86 8.60
C ILE A 41 -5.44 4.64 9.12
N ASP A 42 -6.28 4.82 10.13
CA ASP A 42 -7.02 3.70 10.69
C ASP A 42 -8.01 3.14 9.68
N PHE A 43 -8.71 4.03 8.98
CA PHE A 43 -9.66 3.63 7.97
C PHE A 43 -8.95 2.90 6.82
N LEU A 44 -7.81 3.42 6.39
CA LEU A 44 -7.07 2.81 5.29
C LEU A 44 -6.59 1.41 5.65
N LYS A 45 -6.06 1.25 6.85
CA LYS A 45 -5.59 -0.07 7.28
C LYS A 45 -6.74 -1.05 7.44
N GLN A 46 -7.83 -0.63 8.04
CA GLN A 46 -8.99 -1.49 8.22
C GLN A 46 -9.59 -1.89 6.88
N SER A 47 -9.63 -0.97 5.95
CA SER A 47 -10.21 -1.20 4.65
C SER A 47 -9.48 -2.31 3.90
N ILE A 48 -8.15 -2.31 3.97
CA ILE A 48 -7.38 -3.30 3.26
C ILE A 48 -7.27 -4.61 4.04
N GLU A 49 -7.05 -4.51 5.34
CA GLU A 49 -6.90 -5.72 6.16
C GLU A 49 -8.19 -6.51 6.24
N GLY A 50 -9.32 -5.83 6.17
CA GLY A 50 -10.62 -6.50 6.20
C GLY A 50 -10.90 -7.33 4.97
N GLN A 51 -10.11 -7.20 3.93
CA GLN A 51 -10.28 -7.99 2.72
C GLN A 51 -9.62 -9.36 2.81
N PHE A 52 -8.87 -9.61 3.88
CA PHE A 52 -8.14 -10.86 4.05
C PHE A 52 -8.67 -11.64 5.25
N PRO A 53 -8.50 -12.96 5.25
CA PRO A 53 -8.94 -13.77 6.39
C PRO A 53 -8.28 -13.35 7.69
N VAL A 54 -8.97 -13.59 8.78
CA VAL A 54 -8.48 -13.28 10.11
C VAL A 54 -7.15 -14.00 10.35
N ASN A 55 -6.22 -13.30 10.99
CA ASN A 55 -4.92 -13.85 11.36
C ASN A 55 -3.96 -14.14 10.21
N THR A 56 -4.25 -13.65 9.01
CA THR A 56 -3.32 -13.80 7.90
C THR A 56 -2.39 -12.60 7.75
N VAL A 57 -2.82 -11.43 8.19
CA VAL A 57 -2.02 -10.21 8.08
C VAL A 57 -1.17 -10.04 9.33
N ARG A 58 0.15 -10.01 9.16
CA ARG A 58 1.07 -9.81 10.26
C ARG A 58 1.21 -8.33 10.61
N SER A 59 1.38 -7.52 9.59
CA SER A 59 1.48 -6.07 9.76
C SER A 59 1.24 -5.37 8.45
N SER A 60 1.00 -4.08 8.50
CA SER A 60 0.80 -3.29 7.30
C SER A 60 1.39 -1.90 7.49
N ALA A 61 1.75 -1.26 6.39
CA ALA A 61 2.24 0.10 6.40
C ALA A 61 1.57 0.87 5.27
N VAL A 62 1.35 2.15 5.48
CA VAL A 62 0.74 3.02 4.49
C VAL A 62 1.69 4.17 4.24
N THR A 63 1.97 4.44 2.97
CA THR A 63 2.91 5.50 2.62
C THR A 63 2.53 6.13 1.30
N CYS A 64 3.12 7.29 1.01
CA CYS A 64 2.94 7.97 -0.27
C CYS A 64 4.11 7.65 -1.16
N MET A 65 3.83 7.21 -2.37
CA MET A 65 4.87 6.87 -3.31
C MET A 65 4.52 7.37 -4.70
N THR A 66 5.55 7.70 -5.46
CA THR A 66 5.36 8.03 -6.87
C THR A 66 5.19 6.72 -7.65
N PRO A 67 4.60 6.77 -8.85
CA PRO A 67 4.50 5.57 -9.67
C PRO A 67 5.85 4.91 -9.93
N LYS A 68 6.91 5.70 -10.03
CA LYS A 68 8.23 5.18 -10.23
C LYS A 68 8.70 4.39 -9.01
N GLU A 69 8.46 4.93 -7.83
CA GLU A 69 8.83 4.26 -6.59
C GLU A 69 8.05 2.95 -6.41
N VAL A 70 6.78 2.96 -6.79
CA VAL A 70 5.97 1.74 -6.73
C VAL A 70 6.55 0.69 -7.66
N ALA A 71 6.94 1.08 -8.86
CA ALA A 71 7.53 0.15 -9.81
C ALA A 71 8.85 -0.42 -9.30
N GLU A 72 9.65 0.40 -8.65
CA GLU A 72 10.92 -0.05 -8.08
C GLU A 72 10.69 -1.03 -6.94
N LEU A 73 9.71 -0.73 -6.10
CA LEU A 73 9.37 -1.62 -5.00
C LEU A 73 8.88 -2.97 -5.53
N LYS A 74 8.15 -2.92 -6.63
CA LYS A 74 7.67 -4.09 -7.28
C LYS A 74 8.80 -5.02 -7.71
N GLU A 75 9.85 -4.48 -8.27
CA GLU A 75 11.00 -5.27 -8.66
C GLU A 75 11.70 -5.86 -7.45
N TYR A 76 11.70 -5.10 -6.37
CA TYR A 76 12.39 -5.52 -5.18
C TYR A 76 11.68 -6.64 -4.46
N THR A 77 10.37 -6.57 -4.36
CA THR A 77 9.60 -7.54 -3.62
C THR A 77 9.16 -8.72 -4.44
N MET A 78 9.62 -8.86 -5.63
CA MET A 78 8.97 -9.58 -6.57
C MET A 78 9.26 -10.92 -6.57
N SER A 79 9.40 -11.52 -5.83
CA SER A 79 9.32 -12.82 -5.94
C SER A 79 8.17 -13.21 -6.60
N GLY A 80 7.85 -12.59 -7.48
CA GLY A 80 6.93 -13.14 -8.29
C GLY A 80 5.62 -12.51 -8.16
N ILE A 81 4.87 -12.84 -7.22
CA ILE A 81 3.52 -12.41 -7.29
C ILE A 81 3.35 -11.06 -6.71
N TRP A 82 3.04 -10.19 -7.60
CA TRP A 82 2.82 -8.83 -7.24
C TRP A 82 1.46 -8.47 -7.75
N GLU A 83 0.62 -8.00 -6.86
CA GLU A 83 -0.69 -7.61 -7.22
C GLU A 83 -0.93 -6.19 -6.85
N GLN A 84 -1.46 -5.43 -7.75
CA GLN A 84 -1.88 -4.10 -7.51
C GLN A 84 -3.39 -4.11 -7.48
N LYS A 85 -3.98 -3.68 -6.39
CA LYS A 85 -5.39 -3.80 -6.24
C LYS A 85 -6.04 -2.47 -5.98
N LEU A 86 -7.23 -2.30 -6.54
CA LEU A 86 -8.01 -1.15 -6.29
C LEU A 86 -8.73 -1.29 -5.02
N ILE A 87 -8.76 -0.26 -4.26
CA ILE A 87 -9.47 -0.24 -2.99
C ILE A 87 -10.61 0.78 -3.09
#